data_1b54b97e47afa1075ed94623c5032045
#
_entry.id   1b54b97e47afa1075ed94623c5032045
#
_cell.length_a   1.000
_cell.length_b   1.000
_cell.length_c   1.000
_cell.angle_alpha   90.00
_cell.angle_beta   90.00
_cell.angle_gamma   90.00
#
_symmetry.space_group_name_H-M   'P 1'
#
loop_
_entity.id
_entity.type
_entity.pdbx_description
1 polymer ?
#
loop_
_entity_poly.entity_id
_entity_poly.type
_entity_poly.pdbx_seq_one_letter_code
_entity_poly.pdbx_strand_id
1 'polypeptide(L)'
;FFQAEDGIRALVRSRGLGDVYKRQLLSGFDDHDTHHAISAFTADPSGAIYMGEGVFLHSNVETSYGPIRATNGGFFRYFPQKHKLERTAQLSIPNPWGIAFDDWGQNFFCETSGPDVSWMMPGSIQPKYGIPSPKSHNLIEEAHRVRPTSGLEFVSSRHFPDEVQGDLLINNTIGFLVTKQQQFIPSGTGYKSRHRHDLVFATDPNFRPVDMEFAPDGSLYLVDWHNVLVGHMQHNARDPLRDHVHGRIYRITYPSRPLVIPASIDGASIEVLLDNLKLPEYRTRYRSRRALRGRDVGEVSEALKLWVANLEPNNQFYDRHMLEALWVSWGNNQIDLIRATKNNFRKRK
;
A
#
# COMPACT_ATOMS: atom_id res chain seq x y z
N PHE A 1 17.30 -0.74 13.57
CA PHE A 1 18.56 -0.99 12.84
C PHE A 1 19.44 -1.89 13.70
N PHE A 2 19.61 -3.13 13.30
CA PHE A 2 20.58 -4.02 13.93
C PHE A 2 21.91 -3.82 13.22
N GLN A 3 22.97 -3.55 13.98
CA GLN A 3 24.34 -3.63 13.45
C GLN A 3 24.58 -5.06 12.97
N ALA A 4 25.42 -5.22 11.94
CA ALA A 4 25.67 -6.53 11.31
C ALA A 4 26.10 -7.62 12.31
N GLU A 5 26.75 -7.25 13.41
CA GLU A 5 27.18 -8.15 14.49
C GLU A 5 26.02 -8.70 15.32
N ASP A 6 24.99 -7.90 15.57
CA ASP A 6 23.78 -8.34 16.29
C ASP A 6 22.91 -9.27 15.44
N GLY A 7 22.91 -9.10 14.13
CA GLY A 7 22.25 -9.98 13.18
C GLY A 7 22.83 -11.41 13.18
N ILE A 8 24.13 -11.53 13.33
CA ILE A 8 24.83 -12.84 13.35
C ILE A 8 24.57 -13.57 14.68
N ARG A 9 24.50 -12.87 15.80
CA ARG A 9 24.24 -13.48 17.12
C ARG A 9 22.78 -13.92 17.32
N ALA A 10 21.83 -13.30 16.66
CA ALA A 10 20.41 -13.69 16.71
C ALA A 10 20.12 -14.99 15.93
N LEU A 11 20.96 -15.35 14.97
CA LEU A 11 20.81 -16.53 14.09
C LEU A 11 20.95 -17.88 14.84
N VAL A 12 21.63 -17.91 15.98
CA VAL A 12 21.96 -19.16 16.71
C VAL A 12 20.78 -19.70 17.52
N ARG A 13 19.64 -19.00 17.63
CA ARG A 13 18.53 -19.35 18.55
C ARG A 13 17.17 -19.58 17.91
N SER A 14 16.98 -19.51 16.62
CA SER A 14 15.68 -19.83 16.00
C SER A 14 15.53 -21.33 15.81
N ARG A 15 14.96 -22.00 16.81
CA ARG A 15 14.52 -23.39 16.67
C ARG A 15 13.15 -23.40 16.01
N GLY A 16 13.04 -23.86 14.77
CA GLY A 16 11.76 -24.33 14.24
C GLY A 16 11.29 -23.86 12.86
N LEU A 17 11.88 -22.83 12.24
CA LEU A 17 11.45 -22.33 10.91
C LEU A 17 12.58 -22.28 9.87
N GLY A 18 13.66 -23.04 10.04
CA GLY A 18 14.85 -22.93 9.19
C GLY A 18 15.58 -21.59 9.42
N ASP A 19 16.80 -21.48 8.89
CA ASP A 19 17.58 -20.23 8.96
C ASP A 19 16.86 -19.10 8.20
N VAL A 20 16.29 -18.15 8.93
CA VAL A 20 15.81 -16.90 8.35
C VAL A 20 17.01 -16.04 7.99
N TYR A 21 17.41 -16.09 6.75
CA TYR A 21 18.53 -15.30 6.24
C TYR A 21 18.11 -13.81 6.16
N LYS A 22 18.74 -12.97 6.98
CA LYS A 22 18.55 -11.51 6.94
C LYS A 22 19.58 -10.90 5.99
N ARG A 23 19.10 -10.27 4.93
CA ARG A 23 19.94 -9.53 3.99
C ARG A 23 19.56 -8.06 3.99
N GLN A 24 20.53 -7.19 4.27
CA GLN A 24 20.37 -5.75 4.11
C GLN A 24 20.30 -5.40 2.62
N LEU A 25 19.26 -4.66 2.22
CA LEU A 25 19.06 -4.21 0.84
C LEU A 25 19.49 -2.76 0.63
N LEU A 26 19.24 -1.90 1.61
CA LEU A 26 19.50 -0.46 1.58
C LEU A 26 19.99 0.01 2.94
N SER A 27 20.80 1.06 2.94
CA SER A 27 21.29 1.74 4.14
C SER A 27 21.29 3.26 3.95
N GLY A 28 21.33 4.01 5.06
CA GLY A 28 21.41 5.47 5.05
C GLY A 28 20.06 6.18 5.18
N PHE A 29 18.99 5.44 5.54
CA PHE A 29 17.78 6.08 6.04
C PHE A 29 18.05 6.68 7.43
N ASP A 30 17.57 7.89 7.64
CA ASP A 30 17.67 8.55 8.93
C ASP A 30 16.68 7.95 9.93
N ASP A 31 17.11 7.72 11.14
CA ASP A 31 16.31 7.20 12.25
C ASP A 31 16.41 8.08 13.52
N HIS A 32 16.94 9.30 13.36
CA HIS A 32 17.11 10.25 14.45
C HIS A 32 15.83 10.52 15.22
N ASP A 33 14.69 10.54 14.51
CA ASP A 33 13.36 10.50 15.09
C ASP A 33 12.65 9.22 14.65
N THR A 34 12.68 8.21 15.52
CA THR A 34 12.29 6.83 15.18
C THR A 34 10.85 6.67 14.75
N HIS A 35 9.93 7.51 15.23
CA HIS A 35 8.51 7.42 14.82
C HIS A 35 8.23 8.09 13.47
N HIS A 36 9.17 8.84 12.94
CA HIS A 36 9.12 9.42 11.60
C HIS A 36 9.95 8.60 10.58
N ALA A 37 10.71 7.59 11.04
CA ALA A 37 11.49 6.72 10.17
C ALA A 37 10.62 6.03 9.11
N ILE A 38 11.26 5.47 8.09
CA ILE A 38 10.53 4.82 6.99
C ILE A 38 9.48 3.82 7.49
N SER A 39 8.25 3.95 6.98
CA SER A 39 7.07 3.21 7.41
C SER A 39 6.04 3.11 6.26
N ALA A 40 4.84 2.63 6.56
CA ALA A 40 3.73 2.53 5.61
C ALA A 40 4.11 1.76 4.32
N PHE A 41 4.73 0.59 4.49
CA PHE A 41 5.18 -0.22 3.36
C PHE A 41 3.99 -0.78 2.58
N THR A 42 3.98 -0.56 1.27
CA THR A 42 3.03 -1.22 0.37
C THR A 42 3.67 -1.41 -0.99
N ALA A 43 3.19 -2.37 -1.77
CA ALA A 43 3.67 -2.52 -3.14
C ALA A 43 2.70 -1.88 -4.13
N ASP A 44 3.25 -1.16 -5.09
CA ASP A 44 2.49 -0.62 -6.19
C ASP A 44 2.10 -1.70 -7.22
N PRO A 45 1.21 -1.41 -8.16
CA PRO A 45 0.81 -2.37 -9.18
C PRO A 45 1.96 -2.95 -10.01
N SER A 46 3.04 -2.20 -10.24
CA SER A 46 4.23 -2.69 -10.95
C SER A 46 5.15 -3.56 -10.08
N GLY A 47 4.92 -3.55 -8.76
CA GLY A 47 5.62 -4.33 -7.75
C GLY A 47 6.83 -3.67 -7.13
N ALA A 48 7.02 -2.40 -7.35
CA ALA A 48 7.91 -1.62 -6.53
C ALA A 48 7.31 -1.42 -5.14
N ILE A 49 8.16 -1.33 -4.13
CA ILE A 49 7.75 -1.14 -2.73
C ILE A 49 7.81 0.35 -2.42
N TYR A 50 6.66 0.92 -2.07
CA TYR A 50 6.57 2.27 -1.52
C TYR A 50 6.84 2.26 -0.02
N MET A 51 7.44 3.34 0.47
CA MET A 51 7.64 3.61 1.88
C MET A 51 7.62 5.11 2.12
N GLY A 52 7.03 5.54 3.23
CA GLY A 52 6.97 6.94 3.65
C GLY A 52 8.04 7.28 4.67
N GLU A 53 8.52 8.51 4.62
CA GLU A 53 9.41 9.12 5.60
C GLU A 53 8.77 10.41 6.11
N GLY A 54 8.76 10.61 7.42
CA GLY A 54 8.19 11.79 8.07
C GLY A 54 9.13 12.99 8.13
N VAL A 55 8.70 14.02 8.85
CA VAL A 55 9.47 15.25 9.05
C VAL A 55 10.70 15.04 9.94
N PHE A 56 11.59 16.05 9.99
CA PHE A 56 12.83 16.14 10.77
C PHE A 56 13.96 15.20 10.32
N LEU A 57 13.73 14.32 9.38
CA LEU A 57 14.72 13.36 8.91
C LEU A 57 15.50 13.88 7.69
N HIS A 58 16.75 13.44 7.59
CA HIS A 58 17.69 13.79 6.52
C HIS A 58 18.36 12.51 6.00
N SER A 59 17.61 11.72 5.24
CA SER A 59 18.11 10.47 4.70
C SER A 59 19.12 10.70 3.57
N ASN A 60 20.18 9.87 3.58
CA ASN A 60 21.18 9.82 2.52
C ASN A 60 21.42 8.36 2.15
N VAL A 61 20.48 7.79 1.38
CA VAL A 61 20.44 6.37 1.09
C VAL A 61 21.43 6.03 0.00
N GLU A 62 22.32 5.10 0.28
CA GLU A 62 23.29 4.61 -0.68
C GLU A 62 22.67 3.57 -1.61
N THR A 63 22.88 3.75 -2.90
CA THR A 63 22.43 2.80 -3.94
C THR A 63 23.52 2.60 -5.01
N SER A 64 23.42 1.52 -5.77
CA SER A 64 24.30 1.27 -6.92
C SER A 64 24.17 2.31 -8.05
N TYR A 65 23.15 3.18 -7.98
CA TYR A 65 22.91 4.27 -8.94
C TYR A 65 23.32 5.64 -8.40
N GLY A 66 24.00 5.67 -7.24
CA GLY A 66 24.36 6.88 -6.53
C GLY A 66 23.45 7.15 -5.31
N PRO A 67 23.80 8.15 -4.49
CA PRO A 67 23.07 8.46 -3.27
C PRO A 67 21.73 9.14 -3.57
N ILE A 68 20.69 8.70 -2.87
CA ILE A 68 19.37 9.33 -2.87
C ILE A 68 19.22 10.13 -1.59
N ARG A 69 19.12 11.44 -1.71
CA ARG A 69 18.97 12.35 -0.58
C ARG A 69 17.53 12.79 -0.41
N ALA A 70 17.08 12.84 0.84
CA ALA A 70 15.77 13.29 1.23
C ALA A 70 15.80 14.15 2.46
N THR A 71 14.82 15.02 2.61
CA THR A 71 14.65 15.91 3.76
C THR A 71 13.18 16.20 4.01
N ASN A 72 12.78 16.22 5.28
CA ASN A 72 11.48 16.67 5.75
C ASN A 72 10.25 16.03 5.11
N GLY A 73 10.26 14.72 4.99
CA GLY A 73 9.07 13.98 4.60
C GLY A 73 8.93 13.73 3.10
N GLY A 74 8.21 12.69 2.77
CA GLY A 74 7.89 12.26 1.42
C GLY A 74 7.97 10.74 1.25
N PHE A 75 8.05 10.29 0.01
CA PHE A 75 7.96 8.88 -0.32
C PHE A 75 9.13 8.40 -1.15
N PHE A 76 9.58 7.20 -0.80
CA PHE A 76 10.51 6.42 -1.62
C PHE A 76 9.77 5.29 -2.33
N ARG A 77 10.36 4.84 -3.43
CA ARG A 77 9.90 3.71 -4.23
C ARG A 77 11.09 2.83 -4.59
N TYR A 78 11.09 1.60 -4.10
CA TYR A 78 12.16 0.65 -4.32
C TYR A 78 11.73 -0.44 -5.30
N PHE A 79 12.54 -0.68 -6.33
CA PHE A 79 12.37 -1.72 -7.35
C PHE A 79 13.27 -2.91 -7.04
N PRO A 80 12.75 -4.02 -6.49
CA PRO A 80 13.59 -5.14 -6.09
C PRO A 80 14.40 -5.76 -7.22
N GLN A 81 13.80 -5.94 -8.42
CA GLN A 81 14.50 -6.54 -9.56
C GLN A 81 15.63 -5.69 -10.14
N LYS A 82 15.61 -4.39 -9.89
CA LYS A 82 16.61 -3.43 -10.40
C LYS A 82 17.55 -2.95 -9.30
N HIS A 83 17.29 -3.32 -8.06
CA HIS A 83 17.96 -2.73 -6.88
C HIS A 83 17.97 -1.19 -6.93
N LYS A 84 16.91 -0.59 -7.47
CA LYS A 84 16.82 0.85 -7.69
C LYS A 84 15.86 1.47 -6.68
N LEU A 85 16.34 2.50 -5.99
CA LEU A 85 15.53 3.36 -5.14
C LEU A 85 15.28 4.68 -5.88
N GLU A 86 14.06 5.20 -5.75
CA GLU A 86 13.68 6.52 -6.23
C GLU A 86 13.02 7.32 -5.11
N ARG A 87 13.27 8.63 -5.05
CA ARG A 87 12.46 9.57 -4.29
C ARG A 87 11.30 9.96 -5.18
N THR A 88 10.13 9.37 -4.98
CA THR A 88 9.01 9.49 -5.92
C THR A 88 8.13 10.71 -5.67
N ALA A 89 8.04 11.16 -4.41
CA ALA A 89 7.32 12.37 -4.04
C ALA A 89 7.93 13.00 -2.79
N GLN A 90 7.99 14.32 -2.76
CA GLN A 90 8.36 15.12 -1.60
C GLN A 90 7.15 15.96 -1.22
N LEU A 91 6.52 15.61 -0.11
CA LEU A 91 5.28 16.20 0.36
C LEU A 91 5.40 16.54 1.83
N SER A 92 4.61 17.52 2.27
CA SER A 92 4.53 17.85 3.69
C SER A 92 3.71 16.80 4.43
N ILE A 93 4.38 15.76 4.92
CA ILE A 93 3.79 14.66 5.66
C ILE A 93 4.56 14.46 6.97
N PRO A 94 4.11 15.01 8.07
CA PRO A 94 4.74 14.74 9.36
C PRO A 94 4.85 13.25 9.67
N ASN A 95 3.75 12.49 9.50
CA ASN A 95 3.69 11.06 9.85
C ASN A 95 3.00 10.25 8.75
N PRO A 96 3.74 9.55 7.88
CA PRO A 96 3.16 8.69 6.86
C PRO A 96 2.73 7.34 7.47
N TRP A 97 1.42 7.09 7.57
CA TRP A 97 0.90 5.90 8.22
C TRP A 97 -0.06 5.05 7.37
N GLY A 98 -0.18 5.32 6.12
CA GLY A 98 -0.95 4.49 5.21
C GLY A 98 -0.77 4.92 3.77
N ILE A 99 -0.66 3.96 2.88
CA ILE A 99 -0.60 4.16 1.43
C ILE A 99 -1.51 3.12 0.79
N ALA A 100 -2.41 3.55 -0.09
CA ALA A 100 -3.28 2.66 -0.88
C ALA A 100 -3.28 3.05 -2.35
N PHE A 101 -3.60 2.07 -3.19
CA PHE A 101 -3.76 2.24 -4.64
C PHE A 101 -5.19 1.91 -5.04
N ASP A 102 -5.77 2.77 -5.88
CA ASP A 102 -7.04 2.46 -6.52
C ASP A 102 -6.88 1.46 -7.69
N ASP A 103 -7.97 1.10 -8.33
CA ASP A 103 -7.99 0.18 -9.47
C ASP A 103 -7.22 0.70 -10.70
N TRP A 104 -6.92 1.99 -10.75
CA TRP A 104 -6.17 2.66 -11.82
C TRP A 104 -4.70 2.89 -11.48
N GLY A 105 -4.27 2.46 -10.28
CA GLY A 105 -2.91 2.62 -9.79
C GLY A 105 -2.60 4.03 -9.31
N GLN A 106 -3.63 4.85 -9.07
CA GLN A 106 -3.44 6.12 -8.40
C GLN A 106 -3.14 5.87 -6.93
N ASN A 107 -2.19 6.58 -6.38
CA ASN A 107 -1.72 6.37 -5.02
C ASN A 107 -2.19 7.48 -4.07
N PHE A 108 -2.72 7.05 -2.95
CA PHE A 108 -3.20 7.90 -1.87
C PHE A 108 -2.42 7.57 -0.60
N PHE A 109 -2.31 8.56 0.26
CA PHE A 109 -1.66 8.38 1.56
C PHE A 109 -2.44 9.06 2.66
N CYS A 110 -2.34 8.55 3.88
CA CYS A 110 -2.83 9.24 5.06
C CYS A 110 -1.68 9.84 5.87
N GLU A 111 -1.94 11.05 6.36
CA GLU A 111 -1.08 11.81 7.24
C GLU A 111 -1.73 11.83 8.62
N THR A 112 -0.99 11.33 9.61
CA THR A 112 -1.54 11.08 10.95
C THR A 112 -1.79 12.34 11.75
N SER A 113 -0.88 13.33 11.71
CA SER A 113 -0.97 14.54 12.54
C SER A 113 -2.09 15.46 12.09
N GLY A 114 -2.33 15.55 10.79
CA GLY A 114 -3.30 16.42 10.16
C GLY A 114 -4.67 15.81 9.88
N PRO A 115 -4.98 14.60 10.32
CA PRO A 115 -6.00 13.63 9.92
C PRO A 115 -6.40 13.67 8.45
N ASP A 116 -5.43 13.80 7.58
CA ASP A 116 -5.63 14.03 6.17
C ASP A 116 -5.40 12.77 5.34
N VAL A 117 -6.20 12.61 4.29
CA VAL A 117 -5.90 11.71 3.18
C VAL A 117 -5.70 12.56 1.95
N SER A 118 -4.64 12.27 1.22
CA SER A 118 -4.26 13.04 0.05
C SER A 118 -3.86 12.16 -1.12
N TRP A 119 -4.02 12.68 -2.32
CA TRP A 119 -3.50 12.08 -3.53
C TRP A 119 -2.03 12.44 -3.71
N MET A 120 -1.17 11.43 -3.88
CA MET A 120 0.28 11.61 -3.95
C MET A 120 0.75 12.29 -5.24
N MET A 121 -0.03 12.21 -6.31
CA MET A 121 0.28 12.82 -7.63
C MET A 121 1.70 12.52 -8.12
N PRO A 122 2.09 11.25 -8.28
CA PRO A 122 3.46 10.90 -8.64
C PRO A 122 3.86 11.52 -9.98
N GLY A 123 5.08 12.04 -10.05
CA GLY A 123 5.60 12.70 -11.24
C GLY A 123 5.12 14.14 -11.46
N SER A 124 4.09 14.61 -10.75
CA SER A 124 3.61 16.00 -10.84
C SER A 124 4.46 16.96 -10.00
N ILE A 125 5.01 16.47 -8.91
CA ILE A 125 5.86 17.24 -7.98
C ILE A 125 7.23 16.56 -7.96
N GLN A 126 8.22 17.27 -8.49
CA GLN A 126 9.61 16.78 -8.51
C GLN A 126 10.25 16.97 -7.15
N PRO A 127 10.76 15.90 -6.51
CA PRO A 127 11.51 16.02 -5.28
C PRO A 127 12.80 16.85 -5.48
N LYS A 128 13.03 17.80 -4.59
CA LYS A 128 14.25 18.62 -4.58
C LYS A 128 14.79 18.73 -3.16
N TYR A 129 16.00 18.23 -2.95
CA TYR A 129 16.66 18.30 -1.65
C TYR A 129 16.76 19.75 -1.16
N GLY A 130 16.43 19.97 0.12
CA GLY A 130 16.49 21.29 0.76
C GLY A 130 15.39 22.30 0.36
N ILE A 131 14.48 21.92 -0.52
CA ILE A 131 13.33 22.77 -0.89
C ILE A 131 12.11 22.36 -0.08
N PRO A 132 11.35 23.30 0.49
CA PRO A 132 10.12 23.02 1.21
C PRO A 132 9.11 22.24 0.35
N SER A 133 8.49 21.24 0.95
CA SER A 133 7.47 20.43 0.27
C SER A 133 6.16 21.21 0.16
N PRO A 134 5.47 21.14 -0.98
CA PRO A 134 4.13 21.69 -1.09
C PRO A 134 3.15 20.93 -0.19
N LYS A 135 2.13 21.64 0.29
CA LYS A 135 1.01 21.01 0.98
C LYS A 135 0.14 20.27 -0.04
N SER A 136 -0.22 19.04 0.28
CA SER A 136 -1.21 18.29 -0.48
C SER A 136 -2.63 18.71 -0.08
N HIS A 137 -3.57 18.54 -1.01
CA HIS A 137 -4.99 18.78 -0.74
C HIS A 137 -5.57 17.62 0.06
N ASN A 138 -6.23 17.93 1.17
CA ASN A 138 -6.96 16.94 1.94
C ASN A 138 -8.27 16.55 1.22
N LEU A 139 -8.53 15.26 1.15
CA LEU A 139 -9.72 14.70 0.49
C LEU A 139 -10.87 14.43 1.46
N ILE A 140 -10.64 14.44 2.77
CA ILE A 140 -11.66 14.12 3.78
C ILE A 140 -12.47 15.37 4.14
N GLU A 141 -13.80 15.23 4.23
CA GLU A 141 -14.71 16.28 4.67
C GLU A 141 -14.34 16.77 6.08
N GLU A 142 -14.33 18.10 6.29
CA GLU A 142 -13.89 18.72 7.55
C GLU A 142 -14.61 18.18 8.79
N ALA A 143 -15.92 17.94 8.69
CA ALA A 143 -16.73 17.39 9.79
C ALA A 143 -16.34 15.97 10.20
N HIS A 144 -15.60 15.25 9.35
CA HIS A 144 -15.19 13.85 9.58
C HIS A 144 -13.68 13.68 9.76
N ARG A 145 -12.95 14.79 9.84
CA ARG A 145 -11.51 14.79 10.10
C ARG A 145 -11.26 14.56 11.58
N VAL A 146 -10.74 13.40 11.92
CA VAL A 146 -10.37 13.02 13.28
C VAL A 146 -8.98 12.38 13.27
N ARG A 147 -8.09 12.93 14.06
CA ARG A 147 -6.71 12.42 14.18
C ARG A 147 -6.55 11.48 15.36
N PRO A 148 -5.50 10.65 15.34
CA PRO A 148 -4.66 10.35 14.20
C PRO A 148 -5.36 9.38 13.25
N THR A 149 -5.04 9.47 11.96
CA THR A 149 -5.42 8.47 10.96
C THR A 149 -4.31 7.43 10.85
N SER A 150 -4.68 6.18 10.57
CA SER A 150 -3.73 5.11 10.27
C SER A 150 -4.37 4.04 9.40
N GLY A 151 -3.57 3.33 8.63
CA GLY A 151 -4.06 2.31 7.71
C GLY A 151 -5.01 2.91 6.65
N LEU A 152 -4.87 2.45 5.44
CA LEU A 152 -5.64 2.93 4.30
C LEU A 152 -5.88 1.78 3.34
N GLU A 153 -7.15 1.52 2.97
CA GLU A 153 -7.51 0.45 2.05
C GLU A 153 -8.72 0.85 1.20
N PHE A 154 -8.76 0.39 -0.05
CA PHE A 154 -9.96 0.50 -0.89
C PHE A 154 -10.80 -0.76 -0.81
N VAL A 155 -12.12 -0.60 -0.69
CA VAL A 155 -13.05 -1.74 -0.76
C VAL A 155 -12.99 -2.33 -2.16
N SER A 156 -12.49 -3.56 -2.25
CA SER A 156 -12.31 -4.28 -3.51
C SER A 156 -12.61 -5.78 -3.32
N SER A 157 -13.78 -6.10 -2.77
CA SER A 157 -14.17 -7.47 -2.45
C SER A 157 -15.64 -7.71 -2.74
N ARG A 158 -15.95 -8.73 -3.56
CA ARG A 158 -17.33 -9.18 -3.86
C ARG A 158 -18.10 -9.68 -2.64
N HIS A 159 -17.41 -9.95 -1.53
CA HIS A 159 -18.07 -10.26 -0.27
C HIS A 159 -18.80 -9.06 0.31
N PHE A 160 -18.35 -7.83 0.01
CA PHE A 160 -19.01 -6.59 0.42
C PHE A 160 -20.01 -6.10 -0.65
N PRO A 161 -21.01 -5.26 -0.27
CA PRO A 161 -22.01 -4.75 -1.20
C PRO A 161 -21.44 -4.04 -2.44
N ASP A 162 -22.19 -4.04 -3.53
CA ASP A 162 -21.73 -3.43 -4.79
C ASP A 162 -21.63 -1.92 -4.69
N GLU A 163 -22.51 -1.27 -3.93
CA GLU A 163 -22.54 0.18 -3.72
C GLU A 163 -21.39 0.74 -2.91
N VAL A 164 -20.58 -0.13 -2.27
CA VAL A 164 -19.40 0.29 -1.49
C VAL A 164 -18.09 -0.04 -2.19
N GLN A 165 -18.12 -0.69 -3.35
CA GLN A 165 -16.91 -0.98 -4.09
C GLN A 165 -16.18 0.30 -4.49
N GLY A 166 -14.87 0.38 -4.22
CA GLY A 166 -14.07 1.57 -4.43
C GLY A 166 -14.17 2.63 -3.32
N ASP A 167 -14.98 2.40 -2.27
CA ASP A 167 -14.93 3.26 -1.08
C ASP A 167 -13.58 3.15 -0.38
N LEU A 168 -13.17 4.23 0.25
CA LEU A 168 -11.92 4.33 0.99
C LEU A 168 -12.16 4.07 2.48
N LEU A 169 -11.41 3.16 3.07
CA LEU A 169 -11.42 2.84 4.49
C LEU A 169 -10.24 3.50 5.19
N ILE A 170 -10.50 4.12 6.35
CA ILE A 170 -9.51 4.86 7.13
C ILE A 170 -9.72 4.53 8.60
N ASN A 171 -8.64 4.16 9.30
CA ASN A 171 -8.67 4.00 10.74
C ASN A 171 -8.47 5.31 11.48
N ASN A 172 -9.19 5.49 12.59
CA ASN A 172 -8.91 6.51 13.60
C ASN A 172 -8.50 5.86 14.91
N THR A 173 -7.28 6.11 15.35
CA THR A 173 -6.63 5.32 16.40
C THR A 173 -6.76 5.91 17.81
N ILE A 174 -6.98 7.23 17.98
CA ILE A 174 -7.01 7.90 19.27
C ILE A 174 -8.31 8.67 19.51
N GLY A 175 -8.61 9.66 18.69
CA GLY A 175 -9.73 10.59 18.92
C GLY A 175 -11.11 9.96 18.74
N PHE A 176 -11.19 8.99 17.86
CA PHE A 176 -12.34 8.11 17.65
C PHE A 176 -11.83 6.70 17.45
N LEU A 177 -12.48 5.72 18.06
CA LEU A 177 -12.08 4.31 18.00
C LEU A 177 -12.87 3.62 16.87
N VAL A 178 -12.56 3.98 15.64
CA VAL A 178 -13.35 3.59 14.47
C VAL A 178 -12.50 3.26 13.25
N THR A 179 -13.08 2.48 12.35
CA THR A 179 -12.72 2.45 10.93
C THR A 179 -13.80 3.17 10.15
N LYS A 180 -13.49 4.32 9.57
CA LYS A 180 -14.41 5.13 8.76
C LYS A 180 -14.45 4.65 7.32
N GLN A 181 -15.62 4.66 6.72
CA GLN A 181 -15.83 4.40 5.31
C GLN A 181 -16.21 5.69 4.58
N GLN A 182 -15.45 6.01 3.55
CA GLN A 182 -15.63 7.21 2.74
C GLN A 182 -15.99 6.81 1.30
N GLN A 183 -17.10 7.29 0.80
CA GLN A 183 -17.36 7.22 -0.64
C GLN A 183 -16.31 8.06 -1.37
N PHE A 184 -15.56 7.43 -2.27
CA PHE A 184 -14.47 8.08 -3.00
C PHE A 184 -14.95 8.45 -4.41
N ILE A 185 -14.83 9.73 -4.78
CA ILE A 185 -15.51 10.29 -5.94
C ILE A 185 -14.51 11.06 -6.81
N PRO A 186 -14.35 10.72 -8.10
CA PRO A 186 -13.66 11.60 -9.06
C PRO A 186 -14.32 12.99 -9.08
N SER A 187 -13.52 14.06 -9.08
CA SER A 187 -14.01 15.44 -9.04
C SER A 187 -13.10 16.36 -9.86
N GLY A 188 -13.54 16.76 -11.03
CA GLY A 188 -12.72 17.53 -11.98
C GLY A 188 -11.48 16.72 -12.39
N THR A 189 -10.29 17.29 -12.19
CA THR A 189 -9.00 16.62 -12.45
C THR A 189 -8.45 15.89 -11.23
N GLY A 190 -9.22 15.75 -10.17
CA GLY A 190 -8.81 15.13 -8.91
C GLY A 190 -9.91 14.31 -8.27
N TYR A 191 -9.93 14.29 -6.95
CA TYR A 191 -10.82 13.47 -6.15
C TYR A 191 -11.41 14.27 -4.99
N LYS A 192 -12.55 13.79 -4.48
CA LYS A 192 -13.15 14.17 -3.20
C LYS A 192 -13.70 12.94 -2.53
N SER A 193 -13.95 13.00 -1.23
CA SER A 193 -14.68 11.95 -0.54
C SER A 193 -15.96 12.49 0.13
N ARG A 194 -16.83 11.59 0.49
CA ARG A 194 -18.01 11.82 1.31
C ARG A 194 -18.09 10.74 2.37
N HIS A 195 -18.26 11.11 3.62
CA HIS A 195 -18.46 10.13 4.69
C HIS A 195 -19.72 9.30 4.43
N ARG A 196 -19.59 7.97 4.49
CA ARG A 196 -20.70 7.04 4.34
C ARG A 196 -21.23 6.59 5.68
N HIS A 197 -20.38 5.98 6.49
CA HIS A 197 -20.64 5.57 7.87
C HIS A 197 -19.33 5.13 8.55
N ASP A 198 -19.41 4.85 9.84
CA ASP A 198 -18.35 4.20 10.58
C ASP A 198 -18.52 2.69 10.46
N LEU A 199 -17.63 2.03 9.70
CA LEU A 199 -17.72 0.59 9.42
C LEU A 199 -17.49 -0.27 10.67
N VAL A 200 -16.57 0.15 11.52
CA VAL A 200 -16.27 -0.46 12.82
C VAL A 200 -16.21 0.65 13.85
N PHE A 201 -16.91 0.46 14.93
CA PHE A 201 -16.88 1.35 16.10
C PHE A 201 -16.70 0.52 17.36
N ALA A 202 -15.83 0.96 18.26
CA ALA A 202 -15.63 0.31 19.54
C ALA A 202 -15.80 1.28 20.71
N THR A 203 -16.38 0.78 21.79
CA THR A 203 -16.45 1.48 23.08
C THR A 203 -15.31 1.06 24.02
N ASP A 204 -14.58 0.00 23.67
CA ASP A 204 -13.40 -0.46 24.41
C ASP A 204 -12.25 0.54 24.27
N PRO A 205 -11.79 1.19 25.33
CA PRO A 205 -10.72 2.17 25.27
C PRO A 205 -9.36 1.58 24.84
N ASN A 206 -9.21 0.26 24.85
CA ASN A 206 -8.02 -0.40 24.32
C ASN A 206 -8.04 -0.59 22.81
N PHE A 207 -9.18 -0.41 22.15
CA PHE A 207 -9.26 -0.55 20.70
C PHE A 207 -8.49 0.56 20.00
N ARG A 208 -7.47 0.17 19.22
CA ARG A 208 -6.58 1.08 18.49
C ARG A 208 -6.31 0.52 17.08
N PRO A 209 -7.25 0.69 16.14
CA PRO A 209 -7.08 0.17 14.80
C PRO A 209 -5.93 0.90 14.10
N VAL A 210 -4.95 0.14 13.60
CA VAL A 210 -3.71 0.70 13.03
C VAL A 210 -3.48 0.33 11.57
N ASP A 211 -3.99 -0.82 11.13
CA ASP A 211 -3.87 -1.24 9.74
C ASP A 211 -4.98 -2.21 9.34
N MET A 212 -5.19 -2.40 8.03
CA MET A 212 -6.20 -3.31 7.51
C MET A 212 -5.85 -3.81 6.11
N GLU A 213 -6.31 -5.01 5.80
CA GLU A 213 -6.14 -5.62 4.47
C GLU A 213 -7.26 -6.61 4.15
N PHE A 214 -7.69 -6.66 2.87
CA PHE A 214 -8.60 -7.69 2.38
C PHE A 214 -7.91 -9.05 2.23
N ALA A 215 -8.50 -10.06 2.84
CA ALA A 215 -8.05 -11.44 2.76
C ALA A 215 -8.45 -12.11 1.42
N PRO A 216 -7.84 -13.28 1.10
CA PRO A 216 -8.19 -14.04 -0.10
C PRO A 216 -9.66 -14.45 -0.19
N ASP A 217 -10.33 -14.65 0.96
CA ASP A 217 -11.75 -14.98 1.05
C ASP A 217 -12.67 -13.76 1.00
N GLY A 218 -12.12 -12.59 0.78
CA GLY A 218 -12.86 -11.33 0.67
C GLY A 218 -13.25 -10.67 1.99
N SER A 219 -12.98 -11.30 3.14
CA SER A 219 -13.17 -10.64 4.44
C SER A 219 -12.10 -9.56 4.68
N LEU A 220 -12.42 -8.56 5.51
CA LEU A 220 -11.46 -7.51 5.90
C LEU A 220 -10.82 -7.88 7.24
N TYR A 221 -9.49 -7.91 7.28
CA TYR A 221 -8.75 -8.05 8.53
C TYR A 221 -8.33 -6.67 9.01
N LEU A 222 -8.51 -6.44 10.30
CA LEU A 222 -8.19 -5.18 10.98
C LEU A 222 -7.22 -5.49 12.13
N VAL A 223 -6.07 -4.85 12.13
CA VAL A 223 -5.07 -4.96 13.19
C VAL A 223 -5.34 -3.91 14.25
N ASP A 224 -5.41 -4.35 15.49
CA ASP A 224 -5.64 -3.51 16.67
C ASP A 224 -4.45 -3.59 17.61
N TRP A 225 -3.87 -2.44 17.89
CA TRP A 225 -2.72 -2.31 18.79
C TRP A 225 -3.04 -2.68 20.27
N HIS A 226 -4.32 -2.62 20.64
CA HIS A 226 -4.80 -2.98 21.97
C HIS A 226 -4.09 -2.24 23.10
N ASN A 227 -4.18 -0.93 23.11
CA ASN A 227 -3.51 -0.14 24.14
C ASN A 227 -4.27 1.14 24.49
N VAL A 228 -4.68 1.27 25.77
CA VAL A 228 -5.36 2.48 26.24
C VAL A 228 -4.42 3.69 26.30
N LEU A 229 -3.14 3.45 26.59
CA LEU A 229 -2.14 4.50 26.68
C LEU A 229 -1.57 4.78 25.30
N VAL A 230 -2.08 5.80 24.67
CA VAL A 230 -1.60 6.27 23.36
C VAL A 230 -0.99 7.64 23.55
N GLY A 231 0.25 7.78 23.16
CA GLY A 231 0.94 9.05 23.25
C GLY A 231 2.07 9.15 22.29
N HIS A 232 2.55 10.34 22.18
CA HIS A 232 3.66 10.70 21.37
C HIS A 232 4.98 10.26 22.00
N MET A 233 5.87 9.67 21.20
CA MET A 233 7.25 9.37 21.57
C MET A 233 7.46 8.21 22.58
N GLN A 234 8.72 8.05 22.94
CA GLN A 234 9.24 6.97 23.77
C GLN A 234 8.73 6.97 25.21
N HIS A 235 8.22 8.10 25.70
CA HIS A 235 7.72 8.20 27.07
C HIS A 235 6.63 7.16 27.33
N ASN A 236 5.64 7.09 26.44
CA ASN A 236 4.55 6.14 26.60
C ASN A 236 4.97 4.71 26.27
N ALA A 237 6.00 4.51 25.46
CA ALA A 237 6.52 3.19 25.14
C ALA A 237 7.09 2.46 26.38
N ARG A 238 7.55 3.22 27.38
CA ARG A 238 8.14 2.71 28.62
C ARG A 238 7.19 2.72 29.81
N ASP A 239 5.95 3.20 29.62
CA ASP A 239 4.98 3.25 30.72
C ASP A 239 4.64 1.83 31.20
N PRO A 240 4.80 1.53 32.51
CA PRO A 240 4.54 0.20 33.05
C PRO A 240 3.06 -0.21 32.97
N LEU A 241 2.13 0.74 32.80
CA LEU A 241 0.70 0.46 32.62
C LEU A 241 0.35 0.11 31.17
N ARG A 242 1.29 0.21 30.27
CA ARG A 242 1.09 -0.15 28.87
C ARG A 242 1.10 -1.65 28.70
N ASP A 243 0.15 -2.18 27.95
CA ASP A 243 0.20 -3.58 27.52
C ASP A 243 1.30 -3.77 26.46
N HIS A 244 2.33 -4.54 26.80
CA HIS A 244 3.45 -4.86 25.92
C HIS A 244 3.38 -6.26 25.31
N VAL A 245 2.32 -7.02 25.61
CA VAL A 245 2.24 -8.46 25.33
C VAL A 245 1.11 -8.77 24.34
N HIS A 246 0.00 -8.04 24.40
CA HIS A 246 -1.19 -8.33 23.62
C HIS A 246 -1.39 -7.38 22.46
N GLY A 247 -2.01 -7.89 21.43
CA GLY A 247 -2.61 -7.22 20.30
C GLY A 247 -3.82 -8.00 19.83
N ARG A 248 -4.65 -7.43 18.98
CA ARG A 248 -5.84 -8.10 18.45
C ARG A 248 -5.89 -8.02 16.93
N ILE A 249 -6.46 -9.03 16.32
CA ILE A 249 -6.79 -9.04 14.90
C ILE A 249 -8.27 -9.35 14.78
N TYR A 250 -9.02 -8.45 14.19
CA TYR A 250 -10.44 -8.64 13.89
C TYR A 250 -10.61 -9.08 12.45
N ARG A 251 -11.57 -9.97 12.22
CA ARG A 251 -12.06 -10.35 10.89
C ARG A 251 -13.48 -9.80 10.73
N ILE A 252 -13.65 -8.95 9.74
CA ILE A 252 -14.93 -8.30 9.43
C ILE A 252 -15.51 -8.97 8.19
N THR A 253 -16.78 -9.39 8.29
CA THR A 253 -17.52 -10.05 7.23
C THR A 253 -18.85 -9.35 7.01
N TYR A 254 -19.42 -9.51 5.81
CA TYR A 254 -20.77 -9.07 5.48
C TYR A 254 -21.71 -10.28 5.43
N PRO A 255 -22.60 -10.47 6.44
CA PRO A 255 -23.36 -11.72 6.59
C PRO A 255 -24.31 -12.04 5.43
N SER A 256 -24.73 -11.04 4.67
CA SER A 256 -25.72 -11.20 3.58
C SER A 256 -25.11 -11.72 2.28
N ARG A 257 -23.78 -11.93 2.21
CA ARG A 257 -23.10 -12.47 1.04
C ARG A 257 -22.14 -13.59 1.46
N PRO A 258 -21.97 -14.62 0.61
CA PRO A 258 -20.97 -15.64 0.88
C PRO A 258 -19.54 -15.05 0.82
N LEU A 259 -18.61 -15.70 1.49
CA LEU A 259 -17.20 -15.44 1.31
C LEU A 259 -16.77 -15.73 -0.13
N VAL A 260 -15.78 -15.02 -0.62
CA VAL A 260 -15.17 -15.28 -1.92
C VAL A 260 -14.36 -16.58 -1.85
N ILE A 261 -14.48 -17.42 -2.86
CA ILE A 261 -13.57 -18.56 -3.00
C ILE A 261 -12.18 -18.03 -3.35
N PRO A 262 -11.16 -18.32 -2.53
CA PRO A 262 -9.81 -17.84 -2.79
C PRO A 262 -9.30 -18.28 -4.17
N ALA A 263 -8.78 -17.34 -4.93
CA ALA A 263 -8.16 -17.64 -6.22
C ALA A 263 -6.86 -18.45 -6.02
N SER A 264 -6.60 -19.39 -6.91
CA SER A 264 -5.33 -20.14 -6.92
C SER A 264 -4.18 -19.20 -7.32
N ILE A 265 -3.15 -19.12 -6.48
CA ILE A 265 -1.95 -18.28 -6.71
C ILE A 265 -0.69 -19.14 -6.62
N ASP A 266 -0.47 -19.76 -5.47
CA ASP A 266 0.70 -20.63 -5.26
C ASP A 266 0.57 -21.90 -6.11
N GLY A 267 1.63 -22.23 -6.86
CA GLY A 267 1.63 -23.35 -7.80
C GLY A 267 0.73 -23.18 -9.05
N ALA A 268 -0.02 -22.08 -9.18
CA ALA A 268 -0.87 -21.84 -10.33
C ALA A 268 -0.07 -21.69 -11.64
N SER A 269 -0.67 -22.07 -12.79
CA SER A 269 -0.07 -21.81 -14.10
C SER A 269 -0.06 -20.30 -14.44
N ILE A 270 0.72 -19.89 -15.44
CA ILE A 270 0.79 -18.51 -15.91
C ILE A 270 -0.58 -18.03 -16.40
N GLU A 271 -1.32 -18.88 -17.11
CA GLU A 271 -2.66 -18.58 -17.63
C GLU A 271 -3.65 -18.29 -16.51
N VAL A 272 -3.66 -19.12 -15.46
CA VAL A 272 -4.52 -18.93 -14.27
C VAL A 272 -4.15 -17.62 -13.56
N LEU A 273 -2.87 -17.33 -13.42
CA LEU A 273 -2.42 -16.06 -12.80
C LEU A 273 -2.83 -14.84 -13.64
N LEU A 274 -2.77 -14.93 -14.97
CA LEU A 274 -3.24 -13.88 -15.88
C LEU A 274 -4.77 -13.72 -15.79
N ASP A 275 -5.53 -14.81 -15.74
CA ASP A 275 -6.99 -14.74 -15.61
C ASP A 275 -7.43 -14.18 -14.25
N ASN A 276 -6.69 -14.40 -13.19
CA ASN A 276 -6.91 -13.75 -11.89
C ASN A 276 -6.84 -12.22 -11.99
N LEU A 277 -6.14 -11.64 -12.98
CA LEU A 277 -6.09 -10.18 -13.19
C LEU A 277 -7.43 -9.59 -13.63
N LYS A 278 -8.37 -10.42 -14.09
CA LYS A 278 -9.74 -9.99 -14.42
C LYS A 278 -10.63 -9.84 -13.18
N LEU A 279 -10.25 -10.44 -12.05
CA LEU A 279 -11.04 -10.42 -10.83
C LEU A 279 -11.13 -9.00 -10.23
N PRO A 280 -12.24 -8.67 -9.57
CA PRO A 280 -12.39 -7.36 -8.94
C PRO A 280 -11.51 -7.18 -7.71
N GLU A 281 -11.16 -8.24 -7.00
CA GLU A 281 -10.35 -8.19 -5.78
C GLU A 281 -8.93 -7.67 -6.05
N TYR A 282 -8.63 -6.44 -5.64
CA TYR A 282 -7.32 -5.81 -5.84
C TYR A 282 -6.17 -6.65 -5.27
N ARG A 283 -6.36 -7.22 -4.08
CA ARG A 283 -5.33 -8.04 -3.41
C ARG A 283 -5.07 -9.36 -4.15
N THR A 284 -6.07 -9.93 -4.81
CA THR A 284 -5.88 -11.11 -5.70
C THR A 284 -5.03 -10.72 -6.91
N ARG A 285 -5.37 -9.62 -7.59
CA ARG A 285 -4.58 -9.12 -8.72
C ARG A 285 -3.15 -8.80 -8.32
N TYR A 286 -2.97 -8.13 -7.17
CA TYR A 286 -1.65 -7.84 -6.60
C TYR A 286 -0.81 -9.10 -6.39
N ARG A 287 -1.37 -10.15 -5.74
CA ARG A 287 -0.68 -11.42 -5.50
C ARG A 287 -0.35 -12.15 -6.81
N SER A 288 -1.26 -12.13 -7.79
CA SER A 288 -1.03 -12.72 -9.12
C SER A 288 0.09 -12.02 -9.87
N ARG A 289 0.15 -10.69 -9.86
CA ARG A 289 1.27 -9.93 -10.46
C ARG A 289 2.60 -10.29 -9.77
N ARG A 290 2.61 -10.46 -8.45
CA ARG A 290 3.82 -10.91 -7.73
C ARG A 290 4.26 -12.30 -8.16
N ALA A 291 3.32 -13.25 -8.27
CA ALA A 291 3.61 -14.62 -8.70
C ALA A 291 4.16 -14.64 -10.14
N LEU A 292 3.57 -13.87 -11.06
CA LEU A 292 4.03 -13.76 -12.45
C LEU A 292 5.47 -13.25 -12.55
N ARG A 293 5.89 -12.34 -11.66
CA ARG A 293 7.28 -11.85 -11.63
C ARG A 293 8.31 -12.89 -11.18
N GLY A 294 7.87 -13.94 -10.50
CA GLY A 294 8.73 -15.07 -10.11
C GLY A 294 8.83 -16.17 -11.15
N ARG A 295 8.16 -16.03 -12.31
CA ARG A 295 8.16 -17.00 -13.41
C ARG A 295 9.18 -16.64 -14.48
N ASP A 296 9.42 -17.55 -15.43
CA ASP A 296 10.23 -17.25 -16.60
C ASP A 296 9.65 -16.08 -17.40
N VAL A 297 10.48 -15.09 -17.69
CA VAL A 297 10.03 -13.84 -18.35
C VAL A 297 9.55 -14.07 -19.77
N GLY A 298 10.18 -15.02 -20.50
CA GLY A 298 9.79 -15.38 -21.85
C GLY A 298 8.42 -16.04 -21.89
N GLU A 299 8.19 -17.03 -21.03
CA GLU A 299 6.90 -17.70 -20.89
C GLU A 299 5.77 -16.73 -20.52
N VAL A 300 6.01 -15.87 -19.52
CA VAL A 300 5.04 -14.82 -19.13
C VAL A 300 4.75 -13.87 -20.30
N SER A 301 5.77 -13.48 -21.06
CA SER A 301 5.59 -12.56 -22.19
C SER A 301 4.73 -13.16 -23.30
N GLU A 302 4.97 -14.40 -23.68
CA GLU A 302 4.17 -15.08 -24.71
C GLU A 302 2.72 -15.32 -24.25
N ALA A 303 2.53 -15.82 -23.02
CA ALA A 303 1.19 -16.00 -22.46
C ALA A 303 0.44 -14.66 -22.34
N LEU A 304 1.11 -13.57 -21.96
CA LEU A 304 0.51 -12.25 -21.83
C LEU A 304 0.07 -11.68 -23.21
N LYS A 305 0.84 -11.90 -24.29
CA LYS A 305 0.43 -11.52 -25.64
C LYS A 305 -0.87 -12.20 -26.06
N LEU A 306 -0.97 -13.52 -25.80
CA LEU A 306 -2.17 -14.29 -26.09
C LEU A 306 -3.35 -13.82 -25.23
N TRP A 307 -3.12 -13.60 -23.93
CA TRP A 307 -4.14 -13.10 -23.03
C TRP A 307 -4.70 -11.74 -23.47
N VAL A 308 -3.82 -10.80 -23.86
CA VAL A 308 -4.22 -9.48 -24.40
C VAL A 308 -5.00 -9.61 -25.70
N ALA A 309 -4.58 -10.49 -26.61
CA ALA A 309 -5.27 -10.72 -27.88
C ALA A 309 -6.70 -11.26 -27.70
N ASN A 310 -6.95 -12.00 -26.62
CA ASN A 310 -8.25 -12.57 -26.26
C ASN A 310 -9.13 -11.67 -25.40
N LEU A 311 -8.68 -10.46 -25.05
CA LEU A 311 -9.52 -9.50 -24.32
C LEU A 311 -10.61 -8.94 -25.23
N GLU A 312 -11.83 -8.94 -24.74
CA GLU A 312 -13.00 -8.41 -25.45
C GLU A 312 -13.02 -6.87 -25.40
N PRO A 313 -12.86 -6.18 -26.52
CA PRO A 313 -12.81 -4.73 -26.55
C PRO A 313 -14.06 -4.00 -26.04
N ASN A 314 -15.21 -4.63 -26.09
CA ASN A 314 -16.47 -4.06 -25.65
C ASN A 314 -16.79 -4.37 -24.18
N ASN A 315 -15.93 -5.12 -23.50
CA ASN A 315 -16.07 -5.37 -22.07
C ASN A 315 -15.86 -4.07 -21.28
N GLN A 316 -16.74 -3.77 -20.32
CA GLN A 316 -16.65 -2.57 -19.49
C GLN A 316 -15.33 -2.47 -18.69
N PHE A 317 -14.65 -3.59 -18.44
CA PHE A 317 -13.36 -3.65 -17.75
C PHE A 317 -12.17 -3.75 -18.68
N TYR A 318 -12.35 -3.63 -19.99
CA TYR A 318 -11.27 -3.79 -20.98
C TYR A 318 -10.05 -2.91 -20.65
N ASP A 319 -10.27 -1.61 -20.38
CA ASP A 319 -9.17 -0.68 -20.09
C ASP A 319 -8.43 -1.04 -18.81
N ARG A 320 -9.14 -1.54 -17.78
CA ARG A 320 -8.51 -2.06 -16.57
C ARG A 320 -7.67 -3.30 -16.85
N HIS A 321 -8.17 -4.25 -17.66
CA HIS A 321 -7.41 -5.44 -18.04
C HIS A 321 -6.17 -5.09 -18.85
N MET A 322 -6.27 -4.12 -19.77
CA MET A 322 -5.12 -3.61 -20.52
C MET A 322 -4.09 -2.95 -19.60
N LEU A 323 -4.54 -2.25 -18.58
CA LEU A 323 -3.66 -1.65 -17.55
C LEU A 323 -2.95 -2.72 -16.72
N GLU A 324 -3.65 -3.80 -16.35
CA GLU A 324 -3.03 -4.96 -15.70
C GLU A 324 -1.93 -5.59 -16.59
N ALA A 325 -2.17 -5.76 -17.89
CA ALA A 325 -1.16 -6.23 -18.83
C ALA A 325 0.06 -5.30 -18.88
N LEU A 326 -0.16 -3.99 -18.84
CA LEU A 326 0.91 -2.98 -18.79
C LEU A 326 1.75 -3.15 -17.51
N TRP A 327 1.12 -3.33 -16.36
CA TRP A 327 1.82 -3.53 -15.08
C TRP A 327 2.61 -4.84 -15.04
N VAL A 328 2.07 -5.94 -15.57
CA VAL A 328 2.80 -7.20 -15.70
C VAL A 328 4.03 -7.01 -16.60
N SER A 329 3.87 -6.37 -17.75
CA SER A 329 4.98 -6.07 -18.68
C SER A 329 6.05 -5.21 -18.00
N TRP A 330 5.64 -4.18 -17.28
CA TRP A 330 6.57 -3.29 -16.56
C TRP A 330 7.30 -4.05 -15.43
N GLY A 331 6.56 -4.82 -14.63
CA GLY A 331 7.14 -5.63 -13.57
C GLY A 331 8.17 -6.66 -14.04
N ASN A 332 8.03 -7.12 -15.30
CA ASN A 332 8.95 -8.06 -15.95
C ASN A 332 9.98 -7.40 -16.88
N ASN A 333 10.08 -6.06 -16.89
CA ASN A 333 11.00 -5.29 -17.74
C ASN A 333 10.82 -5.52 -19.26
N GLN A 334 9.60 -5.82 -19.72
CA GLN A 334 9.28 -6.10 -21.13
C GLN A 334 8.86 -4.83 -21.89
N ILE A 335 9.83 -4.08 -22.40
CA ILE A 335 9.61 -2.77 -23.03
C ILE A 335 8.77 -2.88 -24.32
N ASP A 336 8.94 -3.93 -25.10
CA ASP A 336 8.21 -4.09 -26.37
C ASP A 336 6.71 -4.37 -26.15
N LEU A 337 6.37 -5.14 -25.13
CA LEU A 337 4.98 -5.31 -24.71
C LEU A 337 4.37 -4.00 -24.21
N ILE A 338 5.12 -3.20 -23.47
CA ILE A 338 4.69 -1.88 -23.01
C ILE A 338 4.36 -0.98 -24.20
N ARG A 339 5.19 -0.97 -25.25
CA ARG A 339 4.95 -0.20 -26.48
C ARG A 339 3.72 -0.68 -27.23
N ALA A 340 3.53 -1.98 -27.38
CA ALA A 340 2.38 -2.58 -28.03
C ALA A 340 1.07 -2.24 -27.28
N THR A 341 1.06 -2.37 -25.98
CA THR A 341 -0.08 -2.04 -25.12
C THR A 341 -0.42 -0.55 -25.22
N LYS A 342 0.58 0.34 -25.16
CA LYS A 342 0.41 1.79 -25.30
C LYS A 342 -0.17 2.21 -26.66
N ASN A 343 0.21 1.53 -27.74
CA ASN A 343 -0.31 1.81 -29.08
C ASN A 343 -1.80 1.43 -29.21
N ASN A 344 -2.24 0.39 -28.53
CA ASN A 344 -3.64 0.00 -28.49
C ASN A 344 -4.51 1.01 -27.73
N PHE A 345 -4.01 1.61 -26.64
CA PHE A 345 -4.68 2.71 -25.96
C PHE A 345 -4.82 3.98 -26.83
N ARG A 346 -3.77 4.33 -27.62
CA ARG A 346 -3.79 5.52 -28.48
C ARG A 346 -4.72 5.41 -29.69
N LYS A 347 -4.99 4.22 -30.18
CA LYS A 347 -5.87 4.02 -31.36
C LYS A 347 -7.36 4.18 -31.05
N ARG A 348 -7.74 4.38 -29.78
CA ARG A 348 -9.13 4.47 -29.33
C ARG A 348 -9.57 5.88 -28.89
N LYS A 349 -8.66 6.85 -28.92
CA LYS A 349 -8.96 8.28 -28.81
C LYS A 349 -9.04 8.89 -30.20
#